data_c25be3155be59a19761c53ff9f945482
#
_entry.id   c25be3155be59a19761c53ff9f945482
#
_cell.length_a   1.000
_cell.length_b   1.000
_cell.length_c   1.000
_cell.angle_alpha   90.00
_cell.angle_beta   90.00
_cell.angle_gamma   90.00
#
_symmetry.space_group_name_H-M   'P 1'
#
loop_
_entity.id
_entity.type
_entity.pdbx_description
1 polymer ?
#
loop_
_entity_poly.entity_id
_entity_poly.type
_entity_poly.pdbx_seq_one_letter_code
_entity_poly.pdbx_strand_id
1 'polypeptide(L)'
;MKKYIFSLLLLLLLLLSACVGGEESTAGESIPEISDDGRTVIVLDAGHGFGDPGCGSEYMVGTEAEVTLDMVNRLKDELVLLGAEVILIHDGEVFPTSEEIIDICVTHGIDYREDLVVEDTVFSAYERGVYVLALSKEIPIDMFVSIHVNSFPTDPTVDRYELYYYEGNPYSALLNRLCVAFSKRLDNKTKIAPLDYENAYIVTKYGDYPSFLVETGFASNESAAQKINSPTWRAEFCKALAEEIINAIK
;
A
#
# COMPACT_ATOMS: atom_id res chain seq x y z
N MET A 1 10.65 69.73 -30.34
CA MET A 1 9.52 68.83 -30.18
C MET A 1 9.55 67.65 -31.17
N LYS A 2 10.71 67.09 -31.53
CA LYS A 2 10.80 65.91 -32.45
C LYS A 2 11.62 64.74 -31.91
N LYS A 3 12.02 64.76 -30.66
CA LYS A 3 12.86 63.72 -30.05
C LYS A 3 12.13 62.75 -29.11
N TYR A 4 10.83 62.94 -28.84
CA TYR A 4 10.08 62.11 -27.89
C TYR A 4 9.07 61.19 -28.56
N ILE A 5 8.85 61.30 -29.89
CA ILE A 5 7.89 60.47 -30.62
C ILE A 5 8.50 59.11 -31.00
N PHE A 6 9.82 59.02 -31.12
CA PHE A 6 10.51 57.75 -31.49
C PHE A 6 10.68 56.79 -30.31
N SER A 7 10.66 57.29 -29.08
CA SER A 7 10.82 56.46 -27.88
C SER A 7 9.54 55.73 -27.49
N LEU A 8 8.37 56.26 -27.87
CA LEU A 8 7.08 55.69 -27.49
C LEU A 8 6.65 54.52 -28.44
N LEU A 9 7.13 54.55 -29.70
CA LEU A 9 6.81 53.50 -30.67
C LEU A 9 7.65 52.24 -30.44
N LEU A 10 8.84 52.36 -29.83
CA LEU A 10 9.70 51.23 -29.52
C LEU A 10 9.23 50.48 -28.26
N LEU A 11 8.56 51.18 -27.35
CA LEU A 11 8.00 50.59 -26.14
C LEU A 11 6.70 49.81 -26.40
N LEU A 12 5.96 50.20 -27.46
CA LEU A 12 4.71 49.51 -27.82
C LEU A 12 4.96 48.20 -28.57
N LEU A 13 6.12 48.07 -29.25
CA LEU A 13 6.52 46.80 -29.93
C LEU A 13 7.07 45.74 -28.97
N LEU A 14 7.53 46.12 -27.78
CA LEU A 14 7.98 45.20 -26.74
C LEU A 14 6.85 44.62 -25.88
N LEU A 15 5.65 45.22 -25.91
CA LEU A 15 4.49 44.75 -25.16
C LEU A 15 3.60 43.76 -25.95
N LEU A 16 3.84 43.58 -27.25
CA LEU A 16 3.10 42.63 -28.11
C LEU A 16 3.80 41.31 -28.30
N SER A 17 4.99 41.07 -27.71
CA SER A 17 5.74 39.82 -27.79
C SER A 17 5.61 38.94 -26.54
N ALA A 18 4.72 39.29 -25.60
CA ALA A 18 4.55 38.58 -24.34
C ALA A 18 3.24 37.75 -24.25
N CYS A 19 2.60 37.50 -25.39
CA CYS A 19 1.46 36.59 -25.49
C CYS A 19 1.72 35.48 -26.52
N VAL A 20 2.78 34.68 -26.31
CA VAL A 20 2.94 33.41 -26.96
C VAL A 20 3.07 32.34 -25.88
N GLY A 21 1.97 31.57 -25.74
CA GLY A 21 1.92 30.23 -25.26
C GLY A 21 2.82 29.90 -24.05
N GLY A 22 2.38 30.13 -22.84
CA GLY A 22 2.74 29.26 -21.76
C GLY A 22 2.08 27.90 -22.04
N GLU A 23 2.81 26.96 -22.69
CA GLU A 23 2.52 25.56 -22.48
C GLU A 23 2.70 25.34 -20.97
N GLU A 24 1.58 25.14 -20.26
CA GLU A 24 1.63 24.44 -18.99
C GLU A 24 2.24 23.08 -19.31
N SER A 25 3.55 22.98 -19.13
CA SER A 25 4.21 21.71 -18.90
C SER A 25 3.57 21.17 -17.63
N THR A 26 2.55 20.36 -17.78
CA THR A 26 2.22 19.35 -16.81
C THR A 26 3.46 18.46 -16.80
N ALA A 27 4.42 18.76 -15.93
CA ALA A 27 5.43 17.82 -15.52
C ALA A 27 4.65 16.64 -14.92
N GLY A 28 4.36 15.66 -15.74
CA GLY A 28 3.91 14.37 -15.26
C GLY A 28 5.00 13.91 -14.30
N GLU A 29 4.67 13.77 -13.03
CA GLU A 29 5.56 13.14 -12.07
C GLU A 29 5.98 11.81 -12.69
N SER A 30 7.26 11.70 -13.03
CA SER A 30 7.82 10.47 -13.55
C SER A 30 7.79 9.47 -12.39
N ILE A 31 6.95 8.45 -12.52
CA ILE A 31 6.94 7.33 -11.59
C ILE A 31 8.31 6.68 -11.70
N PRO A 32 8.99 6.43 -10.54
CA PRO A 32 10.24 5.69 -10.57
C PRO A 32 10.07 4.36 -11.31
N GLU A 33 11.07 3.94 -12.07
CA GLU A 33 11.05 2.64 -12.72
C GLU A 33 11.07 1.54 -11.65
N ILE A 34 10.15 0.59 -11.77
CA ILE A 34 10.18 -0.66 -11.00
C ILE A 34 11.32 -1.51 -11.55
N SER A 35 11.97 -2.31 -10.74
CA SER A 35 13.18 -3.04 -11.12
C SER A 35 12.95 -3.88 -12.39
N ASP A 36 13.82 -3.69 -13.41
CA ASP A 36 13.77 -4.45 -14.67
C ASP A 36 14.87 -5.52 -14.69
N ASP A 37 14.95 -6.34 -13.63
CA ASP A 37 15.83 -7.51 -13.61
C ASP A 37 15.16 -8.77 -14.18
N GLY A 38 13.95 -8.61 -14.74
CA GLY A 38 13.15 -9.67 -15.34
C GLY A 38 12.39 -10.52 -14.32
N ARG A 39 12.44 -10.18 -13.04
CA ARG A 39 11.64 -10.80 -11.95
C ARG A 39 10.64 -9.77 -11.42
N THR A 40 9.51 -10.25 -10.97
CA THR A 40 8.53 -9.44 -10.23
C THR A 40 8.49 -9.97 -8.81
N VAL A 41 8.96 -9.20 -7.84
CA VAL A 41 9.04 -9.60 -6.43
C VAL A 41 7.98 -8.88 -5.62
N ILE A 42 7.08 -9.65 -5.03
CA ILE A 42 5.98 -9.12 -4.21
C ILE A 42 6.10 -9.65 -2.79
N VAL A 43 6.07 -8.73 -1.82
CA VAL A 43 6.12 -9.07 -0.39
C VAL A 43 4.71 -8.93 0.17
N LEU A 44 4.25 -9.95 0.88
CA LEU A 44 2.92 -9.99 1.48
C LEU A 44 2.98 -10.09 3.00
N ASP A 45 2.10 -9.35 3.65
CA ASP A 45 1.87 -9.35 5.09
C ASP A 45 0.41 -9.72 5.38
N ALA A 46 0.22 -10.74 6.20
CA ALA A 46 -1.06 -11.02 6.83
C ALA A 46 -1.14 -10.26 8.15
N GLY A 47 -2.10 -9.34 8.27
CA GLY A 47 -2.28 -8.56 9.50
C GLY A 47 -2.50 -9.45 10.72
N HIS A 48 -1.96 -9.02 11.86
CA HIS A 48 -2.08 -9.72 13.15
C HIS A 48 -1.35 -11.08 13.20
N GLY A 49 -1.77 -11.99 14.08
CA GLY A 49 -1.11 -13.29 14.29
C GLY A 49 -0.26 -13.33 15.56
N PHE A 50 0.31 -14.51 15.86
CA PHE A 50 1.23 -14.75 16.99
C PHE A 50 0.69 -14.31 18.36
N GLY A 51 -0.60 -14.60 18.60
CA GLY A 51 -1.28 -14.23 19.84
C GLY A 51 -2.10 -12.95 19.76
N ASP A 52 -1.89 -12.12 18.75
CA ASP A 52 -2.77 -11.00 18.39
C ASP A 52 -3.87 -11.49 17.44
N PRO A 53 -5.12 -11.61 17.89
CA PRO A 53 -6.23 -12.08 17.04
C PRO A 53 -6.70 -11.02 16.04
N GLY A 54 -6.31 -9.75 16.20
CA GLY A 54 -6.91 -8.63 15.48
C GLY A 54 -8.36 -8.38 15.91
N CYS A 55 -9.15 -7.81 15.04
CA CYS A 55 -10.56 -7.59 15.27
C CYS A 55 -11.40 -8.87 15.10
N GLY A 56 -12.63 -8.81 15.58
CA GLY A 56 -13.63 -9.85 15.43
C GLY A 56 -15.02 -9.32 15.70
N SER A 57 -16.04 -10.14 15.47
CA SER A 57 -17.42 -9.84 15.79
C SER A 57 -18.23 -11.12 15.94
N GLU A 58 -19.47 -11.01 16.41
CA GLU A 58 -20.43 -12.12 16.43
C GLU A 58 -20.80 -12.65 15.02
N TYR A 59 -20.53 -11.88 13.97
CA TYR A 59 -20.81 -12.24 12.57
C TYR A 59 -19.65 -12.88 11.84
N MET A 60 -18.41 -12.67 12.32
CA MET A 60 -17.21 -13.21 11.70
C MET A 60 -16.87 -14.59 12.28
N VAL A 61 -16.54 -15.53 11.40
CA VAL A 61 -16.04 -16.86 11.79
C VAL A 61 -14.53 -16.80 11.91
N GLY A 62 -14.02 -17.11 13.09
CA GLY A 62 -12.60 -17.02 13.41
C GLY A 62 -12.15 -15.58 13.73
N THR A 63 -10.85 -15.38 13.73
CA THR A 63 -10.18 -14.11 14.03
C THR A 63 -9.75 -13.39 12.74
N GLU A 64 -9.47 -12.09 12.82
CA GLU A 64 -8.85 -11.37 11.69
C GLU A 64 -7.55 -12.04 11.26
N ALA A 65 -6.68 -12.43 12.20
CA ALA A 65 -5.41 -13.11 11.92
C ALA A 65 -5.59 -14.39 11.08
N GLU A 66 -6.62 -15.20 11.37
CA GLU A 66 -6.91 -16.42 10.59
C GLU A 66 -7.42 -16.08 9.18
N VAL A 67 -8.24 -15.04 9.05
CA VAL A 67 -8.78 -14.60 7.77
C VAL A 67 -7.69 -13.99 6.90
N THR A 68 -6.88 -13.10 7.45
CA THR A 68 -5.80 -12.43 6.69
C THR A 68 -4.74 -13.42 6.23
N LEU A 69 -4.39 -14.40 7.04
CA LEU A 69 -3.46 -15.48 6.67
C LEU A 69 -4.01 -16.35 5.53
N ASP A 70 -5.30 -16.73 5.57
CA ASP A 70 -5.93 -17.45 4.45
C ASP A 70 -5.94 -16.60 3.17
N MET A 71 -6.26 -15.31 3.28
CA MET A 71 -6.29 -14.41 2.12
C MET A 71 -4.90 -14.19 1.53
N VAL A 72 -3.88 -13.98 2.36
CA VAL A 72 -2.50 -13.82 1.90
C VAL A 72 -2.00 -15.09 1.19
N ASN A 73 -2.31 -16.28 1.69
CA ASN A 73 -1.95 -17.53 1.00
C ASN A 73 -2.65 -17.66 -0.37
N ARG A 74 -3.93 -17.29 -0.48
CA ARG A 74 -4.64 -17.26 -1.76
C ARG A 74 -4.05 -16.23 -2.72
N LEU A 75 -3.76 -15.02 -2.22
CA LEU A 75 -3.14 -13.96 -3.01
C LEU A 75 -1.77 -14.38 -3.54
N LYS A 76 -0.95 -15.03 -2.69
CA LYS A 76 0.33 -15.64 -3.10
C LYS A 76 0.13 -16.63 -4.26
N ASP A 77 -0.81 -17.56 -4.12
CA ASP A 77 -1.04 -18.58 -5.16
C ASP A 77 -1.41 -17.93 -6.50
N GLU A 78 -2.29 -16.93 -6.51
CA GLU A 78 -2.68 -16.20 -7.72
C GLU A 78 -1.51 -15.38 -8.31
N LEU A 79 -0.70 -14.71 -7.48
CA LEU A 79 0.47 -13.96 -7.94
C LEU A 79 1.54 -14.87 -8.55
N VAL A 80 1.78 -16.04 -7.94
CA VAL A 80 2.71 -17.05 -8.49
C VAL A 80 2.21 -17.58 -9.83
N LEU A 81 0.90 -17.82 -9.99
CA LEU A 81 0.31 -18.21 -11.28
C LEU A 81 0.49 -17.11 -12.35
N LEU A 82 0.55 -15.84 -11.96
CA LEU A 82 0.81 -14.71 -12.86
C LEU A 82 2.30 -14.43 -13.10
N GLY A 83 3.19 -15.26 -12.51
CA GLY A 83 4.63 -15.25 -12.74
C GLY A 83 5.44 -14.41 -11.75
N ALA A 84 4.86 -13.99 -10.64
CA ALA A 84 5.59 -13.28 -9.58
C ALA A 84 6.34 -14.25 -8.66
N GLU A 85 7.46 -13.78 -8.12
CA GLU A 85 8.10 -14.31 -6.93
C GLU A 85 7.43 -13.68 -5.71
N VAL A 86 6.98 -14.49 -4.75
CA VAL A 86 6.23 -14.00 -3.59
C VAL A 86 6.92 -14.38 -2.30
N ILE A 87 7.14 -13.39 -1.47
CA ILE A 87 7.73 -13.53 -0.13
C ILE A 87 6.65 -13.21 0.90
N LEU A 88 6.42 -14.12 1.82
CA LEU A 88 5.60 -13.89 3.00
C LEU A 88 6.50 -13.41 4.14
N ILE A 89 6.13 -12.32 4.83
CA ILE A 89 6.89 -11.88 6.01
C ILE A 89 6.66 -12.81 7.21
N HIS A 90 5.58 -13.58 7.18
CA HIS A 90 5.31 -14.72 8.05
C HIS A 90 4.31 -15.68 7.39
N ASP A 91 4.31 -16.93 7.80
CA ASP A 91 3.40 -17.98 7.31
C ASP A 91 2.37 -18.44 8.35
N GLY A 92 2.30 -17.75 9.49
CA GLY A 92 1.45 -18.08 10.63
C GLY A 92 2.13 -18.97 11.68
N GLU A 93 3.24 -19.60 11.36
CA GLU A 93 4.03 -20.44 12.28
C GLU A 93 5.42 -19.84 12.53
N VAL A 94 6.05 -19.34 11.46
CA VAL A 94 7.40 -18.77 11.48
C VAL A 94 7.36 -17.29 11.13
N PHE A 95 8.08 -16.51 11.90
CA PHE A 95 8.30 -15.07 11.71
C PHE A 95 9.69 -14.70 12.21
N PRO A 96 10.31 -13.60 11.74
CA PRO A 96 11.58 -13.15 12.26
C PRO A 96 11.43 -12.66 13.71
N THR A 97 12.30 -13.12 14.58
CA THR A 97 12.35 -12.63 15.97
C THR A 97 12.85 -11.19 16.03
N SER A 98 12.53 -10.46 17.10
CA SER A 98 13.06 -9.09 17.29
C SER A 98 14.59 -9.04 17.26
N GLU A 99 15.29 -10.07 17.77
CA GLU A 99 16.75 -10.15 17.70
C GLU A 99 17.25 -10.26 16.26
N GLU A 100 16.64 -11.10 15.43
CA GLU A 100 16.97 -11.23 14.01
C GLU A 100 16.67 -9.94 13.24
N ILE A 101 15.58 -9.25 13.57
CA ILE A 101 15.23 -7.95 12.95
C ILE A 101 16.26 -6.88 13.34
N ILE A 102 16.67 -6.83 14.61
CA ILE A 102 17.72 -5.90 15.08
C ILE A 102 19.04 -6.17 14.35
N ASP A 103 19.45 -7.43 14.25
CA ASP A 103 20.70 -7.82 13.57
C ASP A 103 20.70 -7.42 12.10
N ILE A 104 19.59 -7.62 11.39
CA ILE A 104 19.41 -7.17 10.00
C ILE A 104 19.44 -5.64 9.92
N CYS A 105 18.79 -4.94 10.83
CA CYS A 105 18.82 -3.47 10.89
C CYS A 105 20.25 -2.93 11.07
N VAL A 106 21.00 -3.51 11.99
CA VAL A 106 22.41 -3.15 12.22
C VAL A 106 23.24 -3.39 10.97
N THR A 107 23.04 -4.53 10.30
CA THR A 107 23.74 -4.89 9.07
C THR A 107 23.53 -3.86 7.95
N HIS A 108 22.32 -3.32 7.83
CA HIS A 108 21.96 -2.37 6.78
C HIS A 108 21.96 -0.90 7.22
N GLY A 109 22.42 -0.61 8.46
CA GLY A 109 22.45 0.75 9.00
C GLY A 109 21.07 1.38 9.18
N ILE A 110 20.06 0.55 9.45
CA ILE A 110 18.70 0.98 9.75
C ILE A 110 18.59 1.26 11.25
N ASP A 111 18.05 2.43 11.61
CA ASP A 111 17.82 2.80 13.00
C ASP A 111 16.59 2.07 13.55
N TYR A 112 16.83 1.03 14.34
CA TYR A 112 15.75 0.29 15.01
C TYR A 112 15.27 1.04 16.26
N ARG A 113 13.98 1.34 16.29
CA ARG A 113 13.34 2.17 17.31
C ARG A 113 12.54 1.28 18.27
N GLU A 114 13.16 0.84 19.37
CA GLU A 114 12.51 0.04 20.43
C GLU A 114 11.26 0.72 21.01
N ASP A 115 11.25 2.06 21.05
CA ASP A 115 10.11 2.84 21.54
C ASP A 115 8.87 2.81 20.63
N LEU A 116 8.99 2.24 19.42
CA LEU A 116 7.89 2.01 18.48
C LEU A 116 7.36 0.57 18.52
N VAL A 117 8.03 -0.32 19.23
CA VAL A 117 7.55 -1.70 19.46
C VAL A 117 6.44 -1.64 20.51
N VAL A 118 5.29 -2.21 20.19
CA VAL A 118 4.18 -2.30 21.14
C VAL A 118 4.48 -3.42 22.13
N GLU A 119 4.51 -3.10 23.42
CA GLU A 119 4.69 -4.09 24.49
C GLU A 119 3.63 -5.20 24.35
N ASP A 120 4.04 -6.44 24.62
CA ASP A 120 3.22 -7.64 24.55
C ASP A 120 2.82 -8.09 23.13
N THR A 121 3.31 -7.46 22.05
CA THR A 121 3.16 -7.96 20.69
C THR A 121 4.41 -8.74 20.26
N VAL A 122 4.20 -9.93 19.69
CA VAL A 122 5.29 -10.83 19.32
C VAL A 122 5.92 -10.42 17.98
N PHE A 123 5.17 -9.81 17.08
CA PHE A 123 5.64 -9.28 15.79
C PHE A 123 4.82 -8.04 15.46
N SER A 124 5.25 -6.91 15.99
CA SER A 124 4.53 -5.65 15.91
C SER A 124 4.45 -5.08 14.50
N ALA A 125 3.49 -4.20 14.23
CA ALA A 125 3.37 -3.51 12.95
C ALA A 125 4.65 -2.72 12.60
N TYR A 126 5.36 -2.18 13.59
CA TYR A 126 6.65 -1.53 13.40
C TYR A 126 7.72 -2.53 12.91
N GLU A 127 7.86 -3.67 13.57
CA GLU A 127 8.83 -4.69 13.20
C GLU A 127 8.56 -5.26 11.81
N ARG A 128 7.30 -5.47 11.45
CA ARG A 128 6.89 -5.87 10.08
C ARG A 128 7.38 -4.85 9.05
N GLY A 129 7.12 -3.55 9.27
CA GLY A 129 7.55 -2.50 8.36
C GLY A 129 9.06 -2.37 8.23
N VAL A 130 9.79 -2.46 9.36
CA VAL A 130 11.26 -2.39 9.40
C VAL A 130 11.89 -3.64 8.79
N TYR A 131 11.32 -4.81 9.00
CA TYR A 131 11.78 -6.05 8.37
C TYR A 131 11.70 -5.97 6.84
N VAL A 132 10.58 -5.49 6.29
CA VAL A 132 10.44 -5.28 4.84
C VAL A 132 11.41 -4.22 4.33
N LEU A 133 11.63 -3.14 5.09
CA LEU A 133 12.67 -2.15 4.76
C LEU A 133 14.05 -2.79 4.69
N ALA A 134 14.42 -3.64 5.65
CA ALA A 134 15.70 -4.34 5.65
C ALA A 134 15.81 -5.31 4.45
N LEU A 135 14.75 -6.08 4.19
CA LEU A 135 14.67 -6.97 3.04
C LEU A 135 14.88 -6.22 1.71
N SER A 136 14.35 -4.99 1.59
CA SER A 136 14.53 -4.14 0.40
C SER A 136 15.97 -3.69 0.14
N LYS A 137 16.88 -3.85 1.12
CA LYS A 137 18.31 -3.60 0.94
C LYS A 137 19.05 -4.80 0.33
N GLU A 138 18.45 -5.98 0.36
CA GLU A 138 19.01 -7.22 -0.15
C GLU A 138 18.42 -7.60 -1.51
N ILE A 139 17.14 -7.34 -1.72
CA ILE A 139 16.44 -7.66 -2.95
C ILE A 139 15.54 -6.48 -3.39
N PRO A 140 15.35 -6.28 -4.70
CA PRO A 140 14.34 -5.33 -5.18
C PRO A 140 12.94 -5.80 -4.80
N ILE A 141 12.09 -4.88 -4.34
CA ILE A 141 10.68 -5.15 -4.02
C ILE A 141 9.82 -4.33 -4.96
N ASP A 142 9.04 -4.99 -5.80
CA ASP A 142 8.14 -4.34 -6.78
C ASP A 142 6.80 -3.93 -6.14
N MET A 143 6.38 -4.63 -5.08
CA MET A 143 5.18 -4.27 -4.32
C MET A 143 5.20 -4.91 -2.92
N PHE A 144 4.80 -4.14 -1.91
CA PHE A 144 4.44 -4.65 -0.59
C PHE A 144 2.95 -4.46 -0.35
N VAL A 145 2.28 -5.52 0.13
CA VAL A 145 0.84 -5.52 0.41
C VAL A 145 0.56 -6.09 1.78
N SER A 146 -0.10 -5.31 2.63
CA SER A 146 -0.61 -5.77 3.93
C SER A 146 -2.13 -5.97 3.85
N ILE A 147 -2.62 -7.12 4.28
CA ILE A 147 -4.04 -7.50 4.24
C ILE A 147 -4.62 -7.49 5.65
N HIS A 148 -5.73 -6.77 5.81
CA HIS A 148 -6.44 -6.57 7.07
C HIS A 148 -7.96 -6.73 6.94
N VAL A 149 -8.65 -6.82 8.07
CA VAL A 149 -10.10 -6.72 8.22
C VAL A 149 -10.42 -5.61 9.20
N ASN A 150 -11.15 -4.62 8.76
CA ASN A 150 -11.53 -3.49 9.60
C ASN A 150 -12.66 -3.84 10.58
N SER A 151 -12.86 -2.99 11.58
CA SER A 151 -14.00 -3.07 12.49
C SER A 151 -14.41 -1.67 12.97
N PHE A 152 -15.72 -1.40 12.97
CA PHE A 152 -16.26 -0.16 13.52
C PHE A 152 -17.52 -0.44 14.35
N PRO A 153 -17.38 -1.03 15.57
CA PRO A 153 -18.50 -1.49 16.39
C PRO A 153 -19.49 -0.40 16.81
N THR A 154 -19.05 0.86 16.83
CA THR A 154 -19.92 2.00 17.17
C THR A 154 -20.87 2.40 16.05
N ASP A 155 -20.58 1.97 14.81
CA ASP A 155 -21.50 2.09 13.67
C ASP A 155 -21.40 0.85 12.78
N PRO A 156 -22.13 -0.22 13.09
CA PRO A 156 -22.08 -1.48 12.32
C PRO A 156 -22.76 -1.36 10.95
N THR A 157 -23.29 -0.20 10.57
CA THR A 157 -23.82 0.02 9.22
C THR A 157 -22.72 0.31 8.19
N VAL A 158 -21.49 0.55 8.65
CA VAL A 158 -20.36 0.77 7.75
C VAL A 158 -20.03 -0.52 7.00
N ASP A 159 -20.20 -0.48 5.67
CA ASP A 159 -19.91 -1.57 4.74
C ASP A 159 -19.19 -0.99 3.52
N ARG A 160 -17.89 -1.16 3.46
CA ARG A 160 -17.03 -0.74 2.36
C ARG A 160 -15.67 -1.43 2.44
N TYR A 161 -14.91 -1.36 1.36
CA TYR A 161 -13.47 -1.67 1.34
C TYR A 161 -12.68 -0.39 1.60
N GLU A 162 -11.49 -0.50 2.17
CA GLU A 162 -10.60 0.64 2.35
C GLU A 162 -9.20 0.29 1.86
N LEU A 163 -8.59 1.19 1.07
CA LEU A 163 -7.26 1.03 0.49
C LEU A 163 -6.41 2.22 0.95
N TYR A 164 -5.35 1.93 1.68
CA TYR A 164 -4.50 2.93 2.31
C TYR A 164 -3.06 2.84 1.82
N TYR A 165 -2.46 3.98 1.56
CA TYR A 165 -1.04 4.10 1.26
C TYR A 165 -0.50 5.42 1.80
N TYR A 166 0.80 5.50 2.01
CA TYR A 166 1.48 6.74 2.39
C TYR A 166 1.56 7.66 1.17
N GLU A 167 1.02 8.89 1.26
CA GLU A 167 0.99 9.85 0.14
C GLU A 167 2.38 10.32 -0.29
N GLY A 168 3.34 10.36 0.64
CA GLY A 168 4.74 10.68 0.39
C GLY A 168 5.57 9.53 -0.19
N ASN A 169 4.97 8.36 -0.43
CA ASN A 169 5.66 7.26 -1.10
C ASN A 169 6.03 7.67 -2.53
N PRO A 170 7.28 7.43 -3.01
CA PRO A 170 7.70 7.76 -4.37
C PRO A 170 6.80 7.19 -5.47
N TYR A 171 6.09 6.11 -5.16
CA TYR A 171 5.16 5.41 -6.05
C TYR A 171 3.69 5.75 -5.81
N SER A 172 3.38 6.85 -5.08
CA SER A 172 2.00 7.21 -4.73
C SER A 172 1.07 7.33 -5.95
N ALA A 173 1.55 7.82 -7.08
CA ALA A 173 0.78 7.89 -8.31
C ALA A 173 0.46 6.51 -8.89
N LEU A 174 1.39 5.54 -8.82
CA LEU A 174 1.15 4.14 -9.19
C LEU A 174 0.13 3.50 -8.27
N LEU A 175 0.32 3.67 -6.94
CA LEU A 175 -0.57 3.13 -5.92
C LEU A 175 -2.00 3.65 -6.09
N ASN A 176 -2.15 4.95 -6.35
CA ASN A 176 -3.47 5.53 -6.63
C ASN A 176 -4.14 4.89 -7.86
N ARG A 177 -3.40 4.71 -8.97
CA ARG A 177 -3.94 4.06 -10.17
C ARG A 177 -4.36 2.61 -9.90
N LEU A 178 -3.52 1.84 -9.19
CA LEU A 178 -3.83 0.47 -8.76
C LEU A 178 -5.11 0.44 -7.92
N CYS A 179 -5.17 1.26 -6.87
CA CYS A 179 -6.33 1.32 -5.98
C CYS A 179 -7.62 1.71 -6.72
N VAL A 180 -7.55 2.65 -7.66
CA VAL A 180 -8.68 3.04 -8.51
C VAL A 180 -9.09 1.91 -9.46
N ALA A 181 -8.15 1.18 -10.06
CA ALA A 181 -8.45 0.05 -10.93
C ALA A 181 -9.09 -1.09 -10.13
N PHE A 182 -8.50 -1.45 -9.00
CA PHE A 182 -9.02 -2.50 -8.13
C PHE A 182 -10.40 -2.16 -7.56
N SER A 183 -10.66 -0.91 -7.16
CA SER A 183 -11.98 -0.49 -6.66
C SER A 183 -13.12 -0.70 -7.64
N LYS A 184 -12.86 -0.69 -8.95
CA LYS A 184 -13.86 -0.94 -10.00
C LYS A 184 -14.23 -2.41 -10.12
N ARG A 185 -13.45 -3.31 -9.54
CA ARG A 185 -13.69 -4.76 -9.53
C ARG A 185 -14.43 -5.23 -8.28
N LEU A 186 -14.56 -4.35 -7.31
CA LEU A 186 -15.21 -4.66 -6.04
C LEU A 186 -16.72 -4.40 -6.13
N ASP A 187 -17.49 -5.19 -5.41
CA ASP A 187 -18.95 -5.19 -5.43
C ASP A 187 -19.57 -4.17 -4.49
N ASN A 188 -18.77 -3.41 -3.75
CA ASN A 188 -19.21 -2.42 -2.79
C ASN A 188 -18.39 -1.13 -2.88
N LYS A 189 -18.76 -0.14 -2.09
CA LYS A 189 -18.04 1.13 -2.01
C LYS A 189 -16.62 0.90 -1.52
N THR A 190 -15.69 1.61 -2.14
CA THR A 190 -14.28 1.60 -1.75
C THR A 190 -13.85 3.01 -1.36
N LYS A 191 -13.22 3.13 -0.20
CA LYS A 191 -12.49 4.33 0.21
C LYS A 191 -11.02 4.15 -0.18
N ILE A 192 -10.52 5.03 -1.03
CA ILE A 192 -9.09 5.14 -1.33
C ILE A 192 -8.58 6.32 -0.53
N ALA A 193 -7.62 6.08 0.35
CA ALA A 193 -7.13 7.09 1.28
C ALA A 193 -5.59 7.15 1.26
N PRO A 194 -5.03 8.06 0.47
CA PRO A 194 -3.66 8.50 0.71
C PRO A 194 -3.60 9.14 2.10
N LEU A 195 -2.60 8.78 2.86
CA LEU A 195 -2.41 9.25 4.23
C LEU A 195 -1.10 10.00 4.32
N ASP A 196 -1.09 11.11 5.07
CA ASP A 196 0.13 11.82 5.42
C ASP A 196 1.02 10.97 6.36
N TYR A 197 2.25 11.41 6.60
CA TYR A 197 3.22 10.65 7.39
C TYR A 197 2.73 10.33 8.81
N GLU A 198 1.99 11.22 9.45
CA GLU A 198 1.56 11.04 10.84
C GLU A 198 0.41 10.02 10.94
N ASN A 199 -0.47 10.00 9.94
CA ASN A 199 -1.65 9.16 9.90
C ASN A 199 -1.45 7.84 9.13
N ALA A 200 -0.37 7.70 8.34
CA ALA A 200 -0.11 6.48 7.57
C ALA A 200 0.15 5.28 8.47
N TYR A 201 -0.38 4.13 8.09
CA TYR A 201 -0.11 2.87 8.76
C TYR A 201 1.39 2.58 8.75
N ILE A 202 1.91 2.19 9.92
CA ILE A 202 3.36 2.08 10.15
C ILE A 202 4.01 1.09 9.16
N VAL A 203 3.33 0.02 8.79
CA VAL A 203 3.82 -0.98 7.83
C VAL A 203 3.99 -0.41 6.41
N THR A 204 3.31 0.68 6.05
CA THR A 204 3.37 1.29 4.70
C THR A 204 4.27 2.52 4.61
N LYS A 205 4.87 2.95 5.74
CA LYS A 205 5.65 4.21 5.79
C LYS A 205 7.09 4.06 5.33
N TYR A 206 7.65 2.86 5.48
CA TYR A 206 9.08 2.63 5.31
C TYR A 206 9.41 2.16 3.90
N GLY A 207 10.59 2.58 3.42
CA GLY A 207 11.14 2.13 2.15
C GLY A 207 10.65 2.87 0.91
N ASP A 208 11.49 2.82 -0.12
CA ASP A 208 11.26 3.43 -1.43
C ASP A 208 10.76 2.37 -2.41
N TYR A 209 9.72 1.65 -2.04
CA TYR A 209 9.02 0.66 -2.86
C TYR A 209 7.51 0.89 -2.76
N PRO A 210 6.72 0.49 -3.78
CA PRO A 210 5.27 0.61 -3.71
C PRO A 210 4.72 -0.19 -2.52
N SER A 211 3.95 0.44 -1.63
CA SER A 211 3.38 -0.22 -0.45
C SER A 211 1.98 0.28 -0.14
N PHE A 212 1.04 -0.65 0.12
CA PHE A 212 -0.31 -0.30 0.51
C PHE A 212 -0.93 -1.35 1.43
N LEU A 213 -1.96 -0.92 2.16
CA LEU A 213 -2.74 -1.75 3.07
C LEU A 213 -4.18 -1.86 2.55
N VAL A 214 -4.72 -3.06 2.62
CA VAL A 214 -6.07 -3.40 2.17
C VAL A 214 -6.91 -3.84 3.36
N GLU A 215 -7.94 -3.06 3.66
CA GLU A 215 -9.03 -3.45 4.56
C GLU A 215 -10.12 -4.14 3.74
N THR A 216 -10.29 -5.42 3.93
CA THR A 216 -11.12 -6.29 3.10
C THR A 216 -12.61 -6.21 3.43
N GLY A 217 -12.99 -5.36 4.35
CA GLY A 217 -14.35 -5.11 4.81
C GLY A 217 -14.40 -4.91 6.32
N PHE A 218 -15.60 -4.80 6.87
CA PHE A 218 -15.82 -4.52 8.28
C PHE A 218 -16.41 -5.73 9.00
N ALA A 219 -15.64 -6.33 9.91
CA ALA A 219 -16.10 -7.45 10.75
C ALA A 219 -17.37 -7.10 11.55
N SER A 220 -17.52 -5.85 11.96
CA SER A 220 -18.69 -5.34 12.69
C SER A 220 -19.97 -5.24 11.85
N ASN A 221 -19.87 -5.32 10.52
CA ASN A 221 -21.04 -5.32 9.62
C ASN A 221 -21.39 -6.75 9.22
N GLU A 222 -22.64 -7.16 9.45
CA GLU A 222 -23.10 -8.54 9.20
C GLU A 222 -22.91 -8.96 7.73
N SER A 223 -23.26 -8.10 6.77
CA SER A 223 -23.15 -8.39 5.34
C SER A 223 -21.67 -8.53 4.90
N ALA A 224 -20.80 -7.63 5.38
CA ALA A 224 -19.37 -7.69 5.09
C ALA A 224 -18.74 -8.94 5.73
N ALA A 225 -19.08 -9.24 6.98
CA ALA A 225 -18.59 -10.44 7.67
C ALA A 225 -19.00 -11.73 6.98
N GLN A 226 -20.25 -11.82 6.46
CA GLN A 226 -20.70 -12.99 5.69
C GLN A 226 -19.89 -13.18 4.40
N LYS A 227 -19.49 -12.10 3.70
CA LYS A 227 -18.60 -12.18 2.54
C LYS A 227 -17.21 -12.67 2.98
N ILE A 228 -16.64 -12.02 4.01
CA ILE A 228 -15.33 -12.38 4.59
C ILE A 228 -15.29 -13.86 5.02
N ASN A 229 -16.38 -14.39 5.55
CA ASN A 229 -16.50 -15.81 5.92
C ASN A 229 -16.51 -16.76 4.71
N SER A 230 -16.82 -16.27 3.50
CA SER A 230 -16.95 -17.09 2.30
C SER A 230 -15.58 -17.40 1.66
N PRO A 231 -15.13 -18.66 1.63
CA PRO A 231 -13.88 -19.02 0.94
C PRO A 231 -13.90 -18.69 -0.55
N THR A 232 -15.07 -18.76 -1.20
CA THR A 232 -15.23 -18.42 -2.62
C THR A 232 -15.01 -16.94 -2.84
N TRP A 233 -15.64 -16.10 -2.02
CA TRP A 233 -15.46 -14.65 -2.11
C TRP A 233 -13.98 -14.26 -1.86
N ARG A 234 -13.33 -14.84 -0.84
CA ARG A 234 -11.90 -14.59 -0.58
C ARG A 234 -11.04 -14.95 -1.78
N ALA A 235 -11.30 -16.07 -2.45
CA ALA A 235 -10.58 -16.47 -3.65
C ALA A 235 -10.79 -15.47 -4.81
N GLU A 236 -12.03 -15.05 -5.06
CA GLU A 236 -12.36 -14.08 -6.11
C GLU A 236 -11.74 -12.71 -5.84
N PHE A 237 -11.78 -12.25 -4.58
CA PHE A 237 -11.14 -11.01 -4.13
C PHE A 237 -9.62 -11.03 -4.35
N CYS A 238 -8.95 -12.09 -3.88
CA CYS A 238 -7.50 -12.23 -4.01
C CYS A 238 -7.07 -12.36 -5.48
N LYS A 239 -7.83 -13.08 -6.32
CA LYS A 239 -7.58 -13.14 -7.75
C LYS A 239 -7.67 -11.77 -8.41
N ALA A 240 -8.75 -11.02 -8.11
CA ALA A 240 -8.91 -9.67 -8.65
C ALA A 240 -7.77 -8.74 -8.21
N LEU A 241 -7.34 -8.82 -6.95
CA LEU A 241 -6.25 -8.03 -6.42
C LEU A 241 -4.91 -8.39 -7.09
N ALA A 242 -4.61 -9.69 -7.24
CA ALA A 242 -3.40 -10.17 -7.90
C ALA A 242 -3.28 -9.64 -9.35
N GLU A 243 -4.37 -9.72 -10.12
CA GLU A 243 -4.41 -9.23 -11.50
C GLU A 243 -4.14 -7.72 -11.56
N GLU A 244 -4.72 -6.92 -10.67
CA GLU A 244 -4.48 -5.47 -10.66
C GLU A 244 -3.07 -5.11 -10.18
N ILE A 245 -2.50 -5.85 -9.23
CA ILE A 245 -1.10 -5.68 -8.82
C ILE A 245 -0.17 -5.89 -10.02
N ILE A 246 -0.30 -7.02 -10.72
CA ILE A 246 0.55 -7.35 -11.87
C ILE A 246 0.35 -6.36 -13.02
N ASN A 247 -0.88 -5.89 -13.27
CA ASN A 247 -1.15 -4.87 -14.27
C ASN A 247 -0.55 -3.50 -13.93
N ALA A 248 -0.43 -3.17 -12.65
CA ALA A 248 0.14 -1.89 -12.21
C ALA A 248 1.67 -1.86 -12.33
N ILE A 249 2.33 -3.01 -12.18
CA ILE A 249 3.79 -3.16 -12.21
C ILE A 249 4.32 -3.25 -13.66
N LYS A 250 3.54 -3.80 -14.57
CA LYS A 250 3.89 -3.91 -16.02
C LYS A 250 3.63 -2.61 -16.78
#